data_a52d7e1babe8bf12ab4dcad5c9a3fb86
#
_entry.id   a52d7e1babe8bf12ab4dcad5c9a3fb86
#
_cell.length_a   1.000
_cell.length_b   1.000
_cell.length_c   1.000
_cell.angle_alpha   90.00
_cell.angle_beta   90.00
_cell.angle_gamma   90.00
#
_symmetry.space_group_name_H-M   'P 1'
#
loop_
_entity.id
_entity.type
_entity.pdbx_description
1 polymer ?
#
loop_
_entity_poly.entity_id
_entity_poly.type
_entity_poly.pdbx_seq_one_letter_code
_entity_poly.pdbx_strand_id
1 'polypeptide(L)'
;MERAILHSDLNCFYASVEMMLDPRLRGKAVAVCGCTEDRHGIVLAKSEKAKRAGVKTGMVNWEAQRCCKDLIIVSPQYDQYLKYSKLTQAIYQRYTDMVEPFGMDECWLDVTGSRAVCGDAMNIAEQIRRSVREELGLTVSIGVSFNKVFAKLGSDMKKPDAITEISSDAFREKVWPLPCSDMIYCGPATTAKLARYGVRSIGDVAACDPVFLKGLLGVNGLGLWSYANGRDNSRVMHKDFVSPIKSVGHGITCISDLENEDEVRKVILALSQDIGHKLRVHGLSTRTVQIYVRGNDLFGSQFQCKLPIKTQLPSEIAAAAFRCFQERYTWNTKVRAVTVRTIELSPKSDAEQVSLFDNVQQRIAKEKVQDAVEEIRGRFGKAAVTYASLLGDLKMPTDGRDKVKMPGIMYQ
;
A
#
# COMPACT_ATOMS: atom_id res chain seq x y z
N MET A 1 -28.61 14.70 -12.77
CA MET A 1 -28.78 13.91 -11.53
C MET A 1 -27.47 14.05 -10.73
N GLU A 2 -27.55 14.43 -9.47
CA GLU A 2 -26.38 14.58 -8.61
C GLU A 2 -25.73 13.20 -8.36
N ARG A 3 -24.38 13.17 -8.37
CA ARG A 3 -23.63 11.94 -8.10
C ARG A 3 -23.87 11.44 -6.67
N ALA A 4 -23.89 10.14 -6.51
CA ALA A 4 -23.99 9.48 -5.23
C ALA A 4 -22.81 8.52 -5.06
N ILE A 5 -21.81 8.97 -4.31
CA ILE A 5 -20.55 8.27 -4.08
C ILE A 5 -20.54 7.81 -2.62
N LEU A 6 -20.30 6.52 -2.43
CA LEU A 6 -20.05 5.95 -1.12
C LEU A 6 -18.55 5.69 -0.96
N HIS A 7 -18.04 5.85 0.25
CA HIS A 7 -16.77 5.31 0.68
C HIS A 7 -16.97 4.40 1.88
N SER A 8 -16.63 3.14 1.74
CA SER A 8 -16.76 2.14 2.80
C SER A 8 -15.39 1.75 3.35
N ASP A 9 -15.26 1.70 4.68
CA ASP A 9 -14.02 1.43 5.41
C ASP A 9 -14.29 0.36 6.48
N LEU A 10 -13.59 -0.77 6.42
CA LEU A 10 -13.70 -1.87 7.39
C LEU A 10 -13.07 -1.48 8.73
N ASN A 11 -13.88 -1.47 9.77
CA ASN A 11 -13.43 -1.00 11.09
C ASN A 11 -12.39 -1.93 11.72
N CYS A 12 -11.23 -1.37 12.09
CA CYS A 12 -10.13 -2.12 12.73
C CYS A 12 -9.78 -3.41 11.98
N PHE A 13 -9.78 -3.39 10.66
CA PHE A 13 -9.90 -4.54 9.76
C PHE A 13 -9.14 -5.78 10.21
N TYR A 14 -7.81 -5.76 10.26
CA TYR A 14 -7.02 -6.94 10.62
C TYR A 14 -7.37 -7.45 12.03
N ALA A 15 -7.49 -6.56 13.00
CA ALA A 15 -7.86 -6.96 14.36
C ALA A 15 -9.28 -7.53 14.43
N SER A 16 -10.20 -7.02 13.61
CA SER A 16 -11.58 -7.54 13.53
C SER A 16 -11.61 -8.94 12.92
N VAL A 17 -10.81 -9.19 11.87
CA VAL A 17 -10.67 -10.53 11.29
C VAL A 17 -10.08 -11.52 12.31
N GLU A 18 -9.02 -11.14 13.03
CA GLU A 18 -8.43 -12.00 14.08
C GLU A 18 -9.45 -12.33 15.19
N MET A 19 -10.22 -11.33 15.66
CA MET A 19 -11.26 -11.53 16.68
C MET A 19 -12.45 -12.35 16.18
N MET A 20 -12.68 -12.37 14.88
CA MET A 20 -13.71 -13.21 14.26
C MET A 20 -13.22 -14.66 14.13
N LEU A 21 -11.97 -14.87 13.73
CA LEU A 21 -11.36 -16.20 13.61
C LEU A 21 -11.09 -16.87 14.97
N ASP A 22 -10.71 -16.07 15.99
CA ASP A 22 -10.53 -16.56 17.36
C ASP A 22 -11.50 -15.82 18.32
N PRO A 23 -12.64 -16.44 18.66
CA PRO A 23 -13.62 -15.86 19.58
C PRO A 23 -13.06 -15.50 20.96
N ARG A 24 -11.97 -16.10 21.40
CA ARG A 24 -11.30 -15.83 22.70
C ARG A 24 -10.73 -14.40 22.75
N LEU A 25 -10.50 -13.77 21.59
CA LEU A 25 -10.01 -12.41 21.46
C LEU A 25 -11.12 -11.36 21.53
N ARG A 26 -12.39 -11.76 21.40
CA ARG A 26 -13.52 -10.83 21.39
C ARG A 26 -13.61 -10.05 22.70
N GLY A 27 -13.83 -8.73 22.59
CA GLY A 27 -13.93 -7.84 23.74
C GLY A 27 -12.61 -7.56 24.47
N LYS A 28 -11.48 -8.09 23.99
CA LYS A 28 -10.15 -7.82 24.53
C LYS A 28 -9.43 -6.71 23.79
N ALA A 29 -8.39 -6.16 24.40
CA ALA A 29 -7.48 -5.25 23.73
C ALA A 29 -6.52 -6.09 22.86
N VAL A 30 -6.67 -6.03 21.54
CA VAL A 30 -5.90 -6.82 20.57
C VAL A 30 -5.16 -5.88 19.65
N ALA A 31 -3.90 -6.18 19.35
CA ALA A 31 -3.12 -5.54 18.30
C ALA A 31 -2.53 -6.61 17.37
N VAL A 32 -2.68 -6.41 16.06
CA VAL A 32 -1.99 -7.20 15.05
C VAL A 32 -0.65 -6.54 14.80
N CYS A 33 0.44 -7.26 15.04
CA CYS A 33 1.78 -6.71 14.99
C CYS A 33 2.72 -7.60 14.18
N GLY A 34 3.70 -6.96 13.55
CA GLY A 34 4.83 -7.68 12.96
C GLY A 34 5.77 -8.26 14.02
N CYS A 35 6.68 -9.13 13.58
CA CYS A 35 7.67 -9.79 14.44
C CYS A 35 8.72 -8.77 14.93
N THR A 36 8.92 -8.71 16.25
CA THR A 36 9.91 -7.83 16.87
C THR A 36 11.33 -8.27 16.55
N GLU A 37 11.58 -9.57 16.55
CA GLU A 37 12.88 -10.19 16.31
C GLU A 37 13.39 -9.89 14.89
N ASP A 38 12.47 -9.81 13.93
CA ASP A 38 12.76 -9.44 12.55
C ASP A 38 12.92 -7.92 12.33
N ARG A 39 12.93 -7.10 13.39
CA ARG A 39 12.87 -5.62 13.32
C ARG A 39 11.63 -5.07 12.62
N HIS A 40 10.56 -5.85 12.52
CA HIS A 40 9.25 -5.49 11.96
C HIS A 40 8.17 -5.36 13.03
N GLY A 41 8.54 -5.30 14.32
CA GLY A 41 7.65 -5.26 15.47
C GLY A 41 6.91 -3.94 15.63
N ILE A 42 5.97 -3.65 14.74
CA ILE A 42 5.08 -2.48 14.79
C ILE A 42 3.61 -2.91 14.79
N VAL A 43 2.77 -2.09 15.37
CA VAL A 43 1.30 -2.23 15.32
C VAL A 43 0.81 -1.94 13.91
N LEU A 44 0.23 -2.94 13.24
CA LEU A 44 -0.40 -2.83 11.93
C LEU A 44 -1.87 -2.42 12.05
N ALA A 45 -2.61 -3.08 12.96
CA ALA A 45 -4.00 -2.77 13.28
C ALA A 45 -4.28 -3.05 14.76
N LYS A 46 -5.36 -2.51 15.27
CA LYS A 46 -5.74 -2.63 16.69
C LYS A 46 -7.24 -2.63 16.86
N SER A 47 -7.73 -3.34 17.89
CA SER A 47 -9.14 -3.33 18.29
C SER A 47 -9.54 -1.97 18.87
N GLU A 48 -10.84 -1.66 18.89
CA GLU A 48 -11.35 -0.42 19.50
C GLU A 48 -10.97 -0.30 20.98
N LYS A 49 -10.91 -1.41 21.72
CA LYS A 49 -10.46 -1.40 23.12
C LYS A 49 -9.00 -0.99 23.25
N ALA A 50 -8.11 -1.52 22.40
CA ALA A 50 -6.70 -1.12 22.36
C ALA A 50 -6.54 0.34 21.92
N LYS A 51 -7.34 0.80 20.95
CA LYS A 51 -7.36 2.20 20.50
C LYS A 51 -7.75 3.16 21.63
N ARG A 52 -8.78 2.83 22.41
CA ARG A 52 -9.20 3.63 23.58
C ARG A 52 -8.14 3.66 24.68
N ALA A 53 -7.31 2.63 24.81
CA ALA A 53 -6.16 2.60 25.73
C ALA A 53 -4.94 3.40 25.22
N GLY A 54 -5.04 4.03 24.02
CA GLY A 54 -3.98 4.90 23.48
C GLY A 54 -3.04 4.20 22.49
N VAL A 55 -3.27 2.93 22.15
CA VAL A 55 -2.45 2.21 21.14
C VAL A 55 -2.69 2.83 19.76
N LYS A 56 -1.60 3.15 19.02
CA LYS A 56 -1.65 3.76 17.68
C LYS A 56 -0.99 2.83 16.66
N THR A 57 -1.50 2.83 15.42
CA THR A 57 -0.83 2.17 14.29
C THR A 57 0.55 2.79 14.07
N GLY A 58 1.55 1.95 13.78
CA GLY A 58 2.95 2.37 13.63
C GLY A 58 3.74 2.44 14.94
N MET A 59 3.11 2.34 16.13
CA MET A 59 3.84 2.17 17.39
C MET A 59 4.64 0.87 17.37
N VAL A 60 5.83 0.87 17.97
CA VAL A 60 6.57 -0.38 18.23
C VAL A 60 5.87 -1.19 19.34
N ASN A 61 6.05 -2.50 19.32
CA ASN A 61 5.31 -3.43 20.18
C ASN A 61 5.43 -3.08 21.67
N TRP A 62 6.64 -2.73 22.15
CA TRP A 62 6.85 -2.37 23.55
C TRP A 62 6.15 -1.07 23.96
N GLU A 63 6.07 -0.07 23.07
CA GLU A 63 5.30 1.18 23.35
C GLU A 63 3.81 0.86 23.45
N ALA A 64 3.28 0.02 22.55
CA ALA A 64 1.88 -0.38 22.59
C ALA A 64 1.53 -1.12 23.89
N GLN A 65 2.42 -2.01 24.38
CA GLN A 65 2.25 -2.70 25.66
C GLN A 65 2.34 -1.75 26.86
N ARG A 66 3.15 -0.68 26.80
CA ARG A 66 3.14 0.36 27.83
C ARG A 66 1.83 1.13 27.90
N CYS A 67 1.21 1.40 26.74
CA CYS A 67 -0.10 2.07 26.70
C CYS A 67 -1.22 1.16 27.21
N CYS A 68 -1.14 -0.14 26.98
CA CYS A 68 -2.17 -1.10 27.33
C CYS A 68 -1.53 -2.38 27.90
N LYS A 69 -1.54 -2.50 29.24
CA LYS A 69 -0.91 -3.63 29.95
C LYS A 69 -1.50 -4.99 29.56
N ASP A 70 -2.82 -5.03 29.30
CA ASP A 70 -3.54 -6.24 28.92
C ASP A 70 -3.61 -6.45 27.41
N LEU A 71 -2.70 -5.82 26.65
CA LEU A 71 -2.67 -5.91 25.18
C LEU A 71 -2.25 -7.31 24.74
N ILE A 72 -3.12 -7.96 23.96
CA ILE A 72 -2.82 -9.21 23.29
C ILE A 72 -2.24 -8.90 21.91
N ILE A 73 -1.02 -9.30 21.67
CA ILE A 73 -0.36 -9.17 20.37
C ILE A 73 -0.56 -10.47 19.59
N VAL A 74 -1.01 -10.34 18.34
CA VAL A 74 -1.18 -11.45 17.39
C VAL A 74 -0.41 -11.19 16.11
N SER A 75 0.11 -12.25 15.50
CA SER A 75 0.80 -12.15 14.21
C SER A 75 -0.20 -12.01 13.07
N PRO A 76 0.13 -11.27 11.98
CA PRO A 76 -0.79 -11.04 10.87
C PRO A 76 -1.02 -12.29 10.02
N GLN A 77 -2.27 -12.50 9.58
CA GLN A 77 -2.70 -13.54 8.64
C GLN A 77 -3.17 -12.90 7.32
N TYR A 78 -2.24 -12.46 6.48
CA TYR A 78 -2.55 -11.69 5.26
C TYR A 78 -3.44 -12.43 4.26
N ASP A 79 -3.35 -13.75 4.16
CA ASP A 79 -4.23 -14.59 3.35
C ASP A 79 -5.70 -14.47 3.77
N GLN A 80 -5.95 -14.43 5.09
CA GLN A 80 -7.30 -14.22 5.63
C GLN A 80 -7.79 -12.79 5.32
N TYR A 81 -6.91 -11.80 5.51
CA TYR A 81 -7.29 -10.41 5.20
C TYR A 81 -7.64 -10.23 3.72
N LEU A 82 -6.86 -10.81 2.79
CA LEU A 82 -7.17 -10.82 1.37
C LEU A 82 -8.51 -11.50 1.08
N LYS A 83 -8.79 -12.63 1.73
CA LYS A 83 -10.06 -13.35 1.60
C LYS A 83 -11.23 -12.47 2.01
N TYR A 84 -11.19 -11.87 3.21
CA TYR A 84 -12.29 -11.04 3.70
C TYR A 84 -12.42 -9.72 2.95
N SER A 85 -11.34 -9.13 2.48
CA SER A 85 -11.36 -8.00 1.55
C SER A 85 -12.15 -8.32 0.27
N LYS A 86 -11.84 -9.45 -0.39
CA LYS A 86 -12.56 -9.90 -1.60
C LYS A 86 -14.03 -10.22 -1.34
N LEU A 87 -14.35 -10.86 -0.20
CA LEU A 87 -15.73 -11.15 0.17
C LEU A 87 -16.53 -9.86 0.39
N THR A 88 -15.92 -8.85 1.01
CA THR A 88 -16.55 -7.55 1.20
C THR A 88 -16.78 -6.84 -0.14
N GLN A 89 -15.81 -6.88 -1.05
CA GLN A 89 -15.98 -6.33 -2.40
C GLN A 89 -17.09 -7.03 -3.17
N ALA A 90 -17.26 -8.36 -3.00
CA ALA A 90 -18.37 -9.10 -3.60
C ALA A 90 -19.75 -8.65 -3.09
N ILE A 91 -19.84 -8.22 -1.82
CA ILE A 91 -21.06 -7.59 -1.30
C ILE A 91 -21.32 -6.25 -2.01
N TYR A 92 -20.30 -5.40 -2.15
CA TYR A 92 -20.42 -4.10 -2.82
C TYR A 92 -20.89 -4.25 -4.27
N GLN A 93 -20.39 -5.25 -4.98
CA GLN A 93 -20.73 -5.53 -6.38
C GLN A 93 -22.19 -5.95 -6.60
N ARG A 94 -22.96 -6.24 -5.56
CA ARG A 94 -24.41 -6.48 -5.66
C ARG A 94 -25.19 -5.18 -5.96
N TYR A 95 -24.58 -4.04 -5.66
CA TYR A 95 -25.21 -2.72 -5.76
C TYR A 95 -24.72 -1.92 -6.95
N THR A 96 -23.49 -2.11 -7.39
CA THR A 96 -22.89 -1.39 -8.51
C THR A 96 -21.65 -2.10 -9.04
N ASP A 97 -21.38 -1.95 -10.35
CA ASP A 97 -20.11 -2.38 -10.95
C ASP A 97 -19.00 -1.33 -10.80
N MET A 98 -19.36 -0.12 -10.38
CA MET A 98 -18.42 0.97 -10.14
C MET A 98 -17.88 0.85 -8.72
N VAL A 99 -16.96 -0.10 -8.50
CA VAL A 99 -16.31 -0.40 -7.22
C VAL A 99 -14.81 -0.26 -7.39
N GLU A 100 -14.24 0.75 -6.75
CA GLU A 100 -12.81 1.06 -6.79
C GLU A 100 -12.17 0.81 -5.42
N PRO A 101 -11.34 -0.23 -5.28
CA PRO A 101 -10.59 -0.47 -4.05
C PRO A 101 -9.59 0.65 -3.74
N PHE A 102 -9.47 0.98 -2.46
CA PHE A 102 -8.46 1.86 -1.93
C PHE A 102 -7.77 1.21 -0.72
N GLY A 103 -6.85 0.31 -1.01
CA GLY A 103 -6.28 -0.59 -0.02
C GLY A 103 -7.04 -1.91 0.09
N MET A 104 -6.84 -2.62 1.19
CA MET A 104 -7.49 -3.92 1.46
C MET A 104 -8.85 -3.78 2.15
N ASP A 105 -9.08 -2.68 2.82
CA ASP A 105 -10.20 -2.43 3.73
C ASP A 105 -11.10 -1.28 3.32
N GLU A 106 -10.71 -0.53 2.28
CA GLU A 106 -11.47 0.62 1.81
C GLU A 106 -11.88 0.47 0.35
N CYS A 107 -13.09 0.97 0.01
CA CYS A 107 -13.57 1.04 -1.38
C CYS A 107 -14.41 2.28 -1.60
N TRP A 108 -14.29 2.90 -2.77
CA TRP A 108 -15.30 3.81 -3.30
C TRP A 108 -16.30 3.05 -4.16
N LEU A 109 -17.57 3.47 -4.06
CA LEU A 109 -18.66 2.96 -4.87
C LEU A 109 -19.40 4.15 -5.50
N ASP A 110 -19.65 4.10 -6.79
CA ASP A 110 -20.59 5.04 -7.44
C ASP A 110 -21.92 4.34 -7.63
N VAL A 111 -22.91 4.72 -6.83
CA VAL A 111 -24.26 4.16 -6.85
C VAL A 111 -25.25 5.07 -7.55
N THR A 112 -24.78 6.08 -8.30
CA THR A 112 -25.65 7.06 -9.00
C THR A 112 -26.66 6.37 -9.89
N GLY A 113 -26.22 5.39 -10.69
CA GLY A 113 -27.07 4.63 -11.60
C GLY A 113 -27.94 3.55 -10.93
N SER A 114 -27.59 3.13 -9.73
CA SER A 114 -28.26 2.02 -9.03
C SER A 114 -29.49 2.48 -8.22
N ARG A 115 -29.65 3.78 -8.03
CA ARG A 115 -30.70 4.36 -7.16
C ARG A 115 -32.14 3.97 -7.56
N ALA A 116 -32.38 3.80 -8.85
CA ALA A 116 -33.70 3.41 -9.36
C ALA A 116 -34.11 1.96 -8.95
N VAL A 117 -33.13 1.10 -8.71
CA VAL A 117 -33.34 -0.33 -8.41
C VAL A 117 -33.11 -0.63 -6.94
N CYS A 118 -32.06 -0.06 -6.34
CA CYS A 118 -31.61 -0.40 -4.98
C CYS A 118 -32.05 0.62 -3.90
N GLY A 119 -32.71 1.70 -4.28
CA GLY A 119 -33.10 2.80 -3.39
C GLY A 119 -32.07 3.93 -3.35
N ASP A 120 -32.31 4.93 -2.49
CA ASP A 120 -31.38 6.06 -2.37
C ASP A 120 -30.01 5.65 -1.80
N ALA A 121 -29.06 6.56 -1.86
CA ALA A 121 -27.68 6.26 -1.44
C ALA A 121 -27.55 5.90 0.04
N MET A 122 -28.37 6.48 0.91
CA MET A 122 -28.39 6.16 2.34
C MET A 122 -28.94 4.77 2.60
N ASN A 123 -30.01 4.38 1.89
CA ASN A 123 -30.55 3.03 1.95
C ASN A 123 -29.56 1.99 1.46
N ILE A 124 -28.86 2.25 0.35
CA ILE A 124 -27.81 1.37 -0.16
C ILE A 124 -26.68 1.22 0.87
N ALA A 125 -26.23 2.33 1.48
CA ALA A 125 -25.20 2.31 2.51
C ALA A 125 -25.63 1.47 3.74
N GLU A 126 -26.91 1.58 4.19
CA GLU A 126 -27.43 0.80 5.31
C GLU A 126 -27.53 -0.70 4.96
N GLN A 127 -27.96 -1.03 3.74
CA GLN A 127 -28.00 -2.42 3.27
C GLN A 127 -26.58 -3.03 3.23
N ILE A 128 -25.61 -2.30 2.70
CA ILE A 128 -24.19 -2.73 2.68
C ILE A 128 -23.68 -2.96 4.11
N ARG A 129 -23.88 -2.00 5.01
CA ARG A 129 -23.45 -2.06 6.40
C ARG A 129 -24.03 -3.30 7.10
N ARG A 130 -25.33 -3.57 6.88
CA ARG A 130 -26.02 -4.72 7.42
C ARG A 130 -25.51 -6.03 6.82
N SER A 131 -25.37 -6.13 5.50
CA SER A 131 -24.85 -7.33 4.83
C SER A 131 -23.44 -7.69 5.29
N VAL A 132 -22.53 -6.70 5.40
CA VAL A 132 -21.18 -6.95 5.89
C VAL A 132 -21.18 -7.49 7.33
N ARG A 133 -22.06 -6.96 8.18
CA ARG A 133 -22.19 -7.43 9.55
C ARG A 133 -22.79 -8.84 9.63
N GLU A 134 -23.88 -9.10 8.94
CA GLU A 134 -24.63 -10.36 9.03
C GLU A 134 -23.89 -11.51 8.33
N GLU A 135 -23.26 -11.26 7.16
CA GLU A 135 -22.63 -12.30 6.37
C GLU A 135 -21.17 -12.54 6.74
N LEU A 136 -20.43 -11.48 7.13
CA LEU A 136 -18.98 -11.56 7.39
C LEU A 136 -18.61 -11.39 8.86
N GLY A 137 -19.54 -10.95 9.72
CA GLY A 137 -19.23 -10.64 11.12
C GLY A 137 -18.28 -9.45 11.31
N LEU A 138 -18.10 -8.64 10.28
CA LEU A 138 -17.28 -7.44 10.28
C LEU A 138 -18.19 -6.19 10.32
N THR A 139 -17.62 -5.04 10.63
CA THR A 139 -18.33 -3.76 10.58
C THR A 139 -17.65 -2.77 9.65
N VAL A 140 -18.43 -1.89 9.04
CA VAL A 140 -17.96 -0.83 8.16
C VAL A 140 -18.44 0.53 8.61
N SER A 141 -17.63 1.55 8.36
CA SER A 141 -18.09 2.94 8.42
C SER A 141 -18.19 3.48 6.99
N ILE A 142 -19.32 4.06 6.65
CA ILE A 142 -19.62 4.49 5.28
C ILE A 142 -19.86 6.00 5.25
N GLY A 143 -19.12 6.69 4.38
CA GLY A 143 -19.42 8.07 4.02
C GLY A 143 -20.20 8.11 2.72
N VAL A 144 -21.27 8.90 2.69
CA VAL A 144 -22.14 9.12 1.53
C VAL A 144 -21.99 10.58 1.10
N SER A 145 -21.62 10.84 -0.16
CA SER A 145 -21.43 12.21 -0.66
C SER A 145 -21.57 12.27 -2.17
N PHE A 146 -21.42 13.48 -2.71
CA PHE A 146 -21.46 13.77 -4.14
C PHE A 146 -20.08 13.67 -4.84
N ASN A 147 -18.98 13.44 -4.09
CA ASN A 147 -17.63 13.24 -4.60
C ASN A 147 -16.83 12.26 -3.74
N LYS A 148 -15.70 11.77 -4.28
CA LYS A 148 -14.86 10.77 -3.60
C LYS A 148 -14.19 11.30 -2.34
N VAL A 149 -13.74 12.57 -2.35
CA VAL A 149 -13.01 13.19 -1.24
C VAL A 149 -13.90 13.31 -0.01
N PHE A 150 -15.11 13.80 -0.17
CA PHE A 150 -16.05 13.97 0.95
C PHE A 150 -16.70 12.65 1.37
N ALA A 151 -16.87 11.69 0.45
CA ALA A 151 -17.27 10.34 0.84
C ALA A 151 -16.22 9.71 1.77
N LYS A 152 -14.93 9.82 1.42
CA LYS A 152 -13.83 9.36 2.29
C LYS A 152 -13.81 10.07 3.65
N LEU A 153 -13.91 11.39 3.65
CA LEU A 153 -13.98 12.18 4.89
C LEU A 153 -15.16 11.74 5.77
N GLY A 154 -16.34 11.54 5.18
CA GLY A 154 -17.54 11.09 5.88
C GLY A 154 -17.36 9.74 6.58
N SER A 155 -16.67 8.78 5.94
CA SER A 155 -16.39 7.48 6.55
C SER A 155 -15.46 7.56 7.77
N ASP A 156 -14.63 8.61 7.86
CA ASP A 156 -13.71 8.84 8.97
C ASP A 156 -14.34 9.62 10.14
N MET A 157 -15.40 10.43 9.89
CA MET A 157 -16.01 11.30 10.90
C MET A 157 -16.67 10.54 12.06
N LYS A 158 -17.32 9.40 11.74
CA LYS A 158 -17.97 8.55 12.77
C LYS A 158 -17.53 7.11 12.59
N LYS A 159 -16.82 6.58 13.58
CA LYS A 159 -16.37 5.19 13.68
C LYS A 159 -16.55 4.67 15.10
N PRO A 160 -16.84 3.38 15.29
CA PRO A 160 -17.09 2.36 14.27
C PRO A 160 -18.57 2.25 13.86
N ASP A 161 -18.83 1.50 12.78
CA ASP A 161 -20.15 0.99 12.39
C ASP A 161 -21.22 2.08 12.23
N ALA A 162 -20.87 3.10 11.44
CA ALA A 162 -21.72 4.29 11.26
C ALA A 162 -21.80 4.70 9.79
N ILE A 163 -22.84 5.47 9.47
CA ILE A 163 -23.01 6.12 8.18
C ILE A 163 -23.01 7.63 8.40
N THR A 164 -22.29 8.35 7.56
CA THR A 164 -22.21 9.81 7.59
C THR A 164 -22.48 10.38 6.21
N GLU A 165 -23.50 11.21 6.09
CA GLU A 165 -23.82 11.91 4.85
C GLU A 165 -23.19 13.31 4.85
N ILE A 166 -22.58 13.68 3.73
CA ILE A 166 -22.09 15.03 3.41
C ILE A 166 -22.73 15.44 2.08
N SER A 167 -23.83 16.19 2.15
CA SER A 167 -24.54 16.67 0.97
C SER A 167 -23.89 17.93 0.39
N SER A 168 -24.18 18.21 -0.89
CA SER A 168 -23.69 19.42 -1.59
C SER A 168 -24.15 20.73 -0.95
N ASP A 169 -25.29 20.74 -0.31
CA ASP A 169 -25.85 21.95 0.31
C ASP A 169 -25.24 22.23 1.69
N ALA A 170 -24.91 21.18 2.45
CA ALA A 170 -24.47 21.29 3.84
C ALA A 170 -22.96 21.06 4.04
N PHE A 171 -22.17 20.77 2.97
CA PHE A 171 -20.77 20.42 3.16
C PHE A 171 -19.95 21.53 3.84
N ARG A 172 -20.24 22.82 3.55
CA ARG A 172 -19.49 23.92 4.16
C ARG A 172 -19.63 23.92 5.68
N GLU A 173 -20.85 23.74 6.18
CA GLU A 173 -21.11 23.70 7.62
C GLU A 173 -20.48 22.49 8.31
N LYS A 174 -20.51 21.31 7.64
CA LYS A 174 -20.02 20.06 8.20
C LYS A 174 -18.50 19.89 8.03
N VAL A 175 -17.92 20.35 6.92
CA VAL A 175 -16.54 20.03 6.52
C VAL A 175 -15.57 21.17 6.81
N TRP A 176 -15.93 22.42 6.56
CA TRP A 176 -15.01 23.55 6.72
C TRP A 176 -14.46 23.76 8.13
N PRO A 177 -15.22 23.48 9.22
CA PRO A 177 -14.67 23.56 10.59
C PRO A 177 -13.64 22.48 10.92
N LEU A 178 -13.57 21.39 10.15
CA LEU A 178 -12.65 20.28 10.43
C LEU A 178 -11.19 20.67 10.18
N PRO A 179 -10.23 20.06 10.89
CA PRO A 179 -8.80 20.24 10.64
C PRO A 179 -8.45 19.90 9.19
N CYS A 180 -7.57 20.66 8.57
CA CYS A 180 -7.12 20.37 7.20
C CYS A 180 -6.38 19.01 7.09
N SER A 181 -5.84 18.50 8.21
CA SER A 181 -5.24 17.15 8.30
C SER A 181 -6.20 16.00 8.06
N ASP A 182 -7.51 16.23 8.21
CA ASP A 182 -8.53 15.20 8.03
C ASP A 182 -8.85 14.97 6.53
N MET A 183 -8.44 15.91 5.69
CA MET A 183 -8.63 15.80 4.26
C MET A 183 -7.59 14.87 3.64
N ILE A 184 -8.03 13.95 2.76
CA ILE A 184 -7.14 13.10 1.99
C ILE A 184 -6.07 13.96 1.27
N TYR A 185 -4.84 13.45 1.18
CA TYR A 185 -3.66 14.13 0.62
C TYR A 185 -3.10 15.31 1.46
N CYS A 186 -3.65 15.59 2.64
CA CYS A 186 -3.12 16.56 3.58
C CYS A 186 -2.41 15.87 4.78
N GLY A 187 -1.27 15.25 4.51
CA GLY A 187 -0.47 14.57 5.52
C GLY A 187 0.28 15.53 6.48
N PRO A 188 0.98 15.01 7.51
CA PRO A 188 1.62 15.81 8.55
C PRO A 188 2.56 16.91 8.04
N ALA A 189 3.35 16.61 6.99
CA ALA A 189 4.26 17.60 6.39
C ALA A 189 3.51 18.76 5.73
N THR A 190 2.40 18.47 5.04
CA THR A 190 1.54 19.48 4.43
C THR A 190 0.85 20.32 5.50
N THR A 191 0.27 19.68 6.51
CA THR A 191 -0.36 20.34 7.67
C THR A 191 0.63 21.27 8.37
N ALA A 192 1.86 20.83 8.63
CA ALA A 192 2.88 21.66 9.27
C ALA A 192 3.28 22.88 8.42
N LYS A 193 3.34 22.73 7.09
CA LYS A 193 3.59 23.86 6.17
C LYS A 193 2.45 24.87 6.19
N LEU A 194 1.19 24.40 6.08
CA LEU A 194 -0.01 25.24 6.11
C LEU A 194 -0.15 26.00 7.43
N ALA A 195 0.10 25.33 8.55
CA ALA A 195 0.01 25.93 9.89
C ALA A 195 0.93 27.13 10.09
N ARG A 196 2.09 27.20 9.40
CA ARG A 196 3.01 28.37 9.46
C ARG A 196 2.38 29.66 8.89
N TYR A 197 1.35 29.50 8.05
CA TYR A 197 0.62 30.61 7.44
C TYR A 197 -0.78 30.78 8.04
N GLY A 198 -1.05 30.16 9.20
CA GLY A 198 -2.34 30.27 9.88
C GLY A 198 -3.46 29.40 9.31
N VAL A 199 -3.19 28.60 8.26
CA VAL A 199 -4.16 27.73 7.62
C VAL A 199 -4.25 26.41 8.41
N ARG A 200 -5.36 26.17 9.08
CA ARG A 200 -5.54 25.05 10.01
C ARG A 200 -6.76 24.19 9.69
N SER A 201 -7.83 24.81 9.24
CA SER A 201 -9.09 24.14 8.89
C SER A 201 -9.22 23.91 7.38
N ILE A 202 -10.15 23.04 6.99
CA ILE A 202 -10.50 22.84 5.57
C ILE A 202 -11.08 24.12 5.00
N GLY A 203 -11.86 24.89 5.78
CA GLY A 203 -12.38 26.18 5.39
C GLY A 203 -11.28 27.22 5.13
N ASP A 204 -10.21 27.23 5.93
CA ASP A 204 -9.06 28.09 5.67
C ASP A 204 -8.41 27.75 4.32
N VAL A 205 -8.24 26.45 4.02
CA VAL A 205 -7.72 26.00 2.71
C VAL A 205 -8.63 26.45 1.57
N ALA A 206 -9.95 26.32 1.74
CA ALA A 206 -10.93 26.74 0.74
C ALA A 206 -10.92 28.27 0.45
N ALA A 207 -10.63 29.07 1.49
CA ALA A 207 -10.55 30.52 1.41
C ALA A 207 -9.20 31.07 0.90
N CYS A 208 -8.15 30.22 0.87
CA CYS A 208 -6.84 30.65 0.37
C CYS A 208 -6.86 31.00 -1.12
N ASP A 209 -5.96 31.89 -1.52
CA ASP A 209 -5.64 32.10 -2.93
C ASP A 209 -5.00 30.82 -3.52
N PRO A 210 -5.56 30.23 -4.59
CA PRO A 210 -4.99 29.06 -5.24
C PRO A 210 -3.56 29.28 -5.76
N VAL A 211 -3.17 30.49 -6.14
CA VAL A 211 -1.80 30.83 -6.57
C VAL A 211 -0.83 30.71 -5.39
N PHE A 212 -1.24 31.21 -4.21
CA PHE A 212 -0.46 31.03 -2.97
C PHE A 212 -0.26 29.55 -2.63
N LEU A 213 -1.33 28.75 -2.64
CA LEU A 213 -1.23 27.31 -2.34
C LEU A 213 -0.37 26.56 -3.37
N LYS A 214 -0.44 26.96 -4.66
CA LYS A 214 0.44 26.41 -5.69
C LYS A 214 1.91 26.74 -5.42
N GLY A 215 2.22 27.95 -5.01
CA GLY A 215 3.57 28.37 -4.62
C GLY A 215 4.12 27.57 -3.43
N LEU A 216 3.28 27.30 -2.44
CA LEU A 216 3.65 26.61 -1.21
C LEU A 216 3.78 25.08 -1.36
N LEU A 217 2.86 24.44 -2.09
CA LEU A 217 2.66 22.98 -2.15
C LEU A 217 2.75 22.40 -3.58
N GLY A 218 3.02 23.23 -4.58
CA GLY A 218 3.01 22.81 -5.98
C GLY A 218 1.59 22.47 -6.47
N VAL A 219 1.51 21.55 -7.42
CA VAL A 219 0.23 21.08 -7.99
C VAL A 219 -0.70 20.49 -6.92
N ASN A 220 -0.14 19.86 -5.89
CA ASN A 220 -0.93 19.33 -4.77
C ASN A 220 -1.72 20.44 -4.03
N GLY A 221 -1.18 21.67 -3.95
CA GLY A 221 -1.88 22.78 -3.34
C GLY A 221 -3.14 23.19 -4.09
N LEU A 222 -3.11 23.15 -5.43
CA LEU A 222 -4.29 23.37 -6.26
C LEU A 222 -5.34 22.27 -6.07
N GLY A 223 -4.88 21.00 -5.97
CA GLY A 223 -5.76 19.87 -5.68
C GLY A 223 -6.47 20.03 -4.35
N LEU A 224 -5.73 20.35 -3.28
CA LEU A 224 -6.29 20.57 -1.95
C LEU A 224 -7.31 21.71 -1.92
N TRP A 225 -7.02 22.83 -2.58
CA TRP A 225 -7.95 23.93 -2.72
C TRP A 225 -9.25 23.53 -3.44
N SER A 226 -9.10 22.78 -4.54
CA SER A 226 -10.24 22.24 -5.28
C SER A 226 -11.11 21.33 -4.42
N TYR A 227 -10.48 20.40 -3.70
CA TYR A 227 -11.16 19.47 -2.81
C TYR A 227 -11.87 20.17 -1.65
N ALA A 228 -11.23 21.14 -0.99
CA ALA A 228 -11.83 21.92 0.09
C ALA A 228 -13.07 22.71 -0.38
N ASN A 229 -13.13 23.09 -1.65
CA ASN A 229 -14.27 23.70 -2.30
C ASN A 229 -15.30 22.71 -2.87
N GLY A 230 -15.17 21.41 -2.59
CA GLY A 230 -16.09 20.37 -3.09
C GLY A 230 -15.93 20.02 -4.57
N ARG A 231 -14.88 20.52 -5.22
CA ARG A 231 -14.67 20.38 -6.66
C ARG A 231 -13.80 19.18 -6.99
N ASP A 232 -14.30 17.98 -6.70
CA ASP A 232 -13.70 16.72 -7.13
C ASP A 232 -14.60 16.02 -8.16
N ASN A 233 -14.09 15.93 -9.40
CA ASN A 233 -14.76 15.27 -10.51
C ASN A 233 -14.17 13.90 -10.84
N SER A 234 -13.29 13.37 -9.99
CA SER A 234 -12.70 12.04 -10.19
C SER A 234 -13.80 10.97 -10.26
N ARG A 235 -13.64 10.05 -11.21
CA ARG A 235 -14.59 8.94 -11.38
C ARG A 235 -14.21 7.80 -10.44
N VAL A 236 -15.21 7.07 -9.96
CA VAL A 236 -15.01 5.76 -9.39
C VAL A 236 -14.74 4.80 -10.54
N MET A 237 -13.68 4.01 -10.45
CA MET A 237 -13.32 3.06 -11.51
C MET A 237 -14.25 1.85 -11.48
N HIS A 238 -14.44 1.24 -12.65
CA HIS A 238 -15.15 -0.03 -12.79
C HIS A 238 -14.36 -1.15 -12.06
N LYS A 239 -15.06 -2.14 -11.52
CA LYS A 239 -14.46 -3.28 -10.79
C LYS A 239 -13.37 -4.04 -11.57
N ASP A 240 -13.47 -4.05 -12.91
CA ASP A 240 -12.51 -4.72 -13.78
C ASP A 240 -11.36 -3.78 -14.24
N PHE A 241 -11.29 -2.57 -13.71
CA PHE A 241 -10.22 -1.64 -14.05
C PHE A 241 -8.91 -2.09 -13.41
N VAL A 242 -7.91 -2.35 -14.24
CA VAL A 242 -6.56 -2.68 -13.80
C VAL A 242 -5.64 -1.49 -14.04
N SER A 243 -5.11 -0.94 -12.97
CA SER A 243 -4.12 0.15 -13.08
C SER A 243 -2.83 -0.33 -13.74
N PRO A 244 -2.28 0.43 -14.70
CA PRO A 244 -0.98 0.08 -15.29
C PRO A 244 0.12 0.02 -14.23
N ILE A 245 0.90 -1.06 -14.24
CA ILE A 245 2.03 -1.24 -13.32
C ILE A 245 3.13 -0.24 -13.69
N LYS A 246 3.42 0.71 -12.79
CA LYS A 246 4.44 1.75 -13.00
C LYS A 246 5.83 1.34 -12.53
N SER A 247 5.91 0.45 -11.57
CA SER A 247 7.18 -0.06 -11.03
C SER A 247 6.96 -1.41 -10.35
N VAL A 248 8.01 -2.25 -10.36
CA VAL A 248 8.05 -3.49 -9.58
C VAL A 248 9.25 -3.40 -8.65
N GLY A 249 9.03 -3.57 -7.36
CA GLY A 249 10.11 -3.49 -6.37
C GLY A 249 9.89 -4.40 -5.18
N HIS A 250 10.98 -4.69 -4.50
CA HIS A 250 10.97 -5.38 -3.21
C HIS A 250 12.03 -4.77 -2.30
N GLY A 251 11.70 -4.54 -1.04
CA GLY A 251 12.60 -4.03 -0.02
C GLY A 251 12.48 -4.80 1.27
N ILE A 252 13.58 -4.86 2.00
CA ILE A 252 13.64 -5.57 3.29
C ILE A 252 14.44 -4.75 4.30
N THR A 253 13.98 -4.75 5.55
CA THR A 253 14.79 -4.39 6.70
C THR A 253 15.45 -5.66 7.20
N CYS A 254 16.78 -5.67 7.25
CA CYS A 254 17.55 -6.84 7.68
C CYS A 254 17.42 -7.05 9.19
N ILE A 255 17.47 -8.31 9.65
CA ILE A 255 17.39 -8.66 11.07
C ILE A 255 18.62 -8.16 11.84
N SER A 256 19.76 -8.06 11.17
CA SER A 256 20.98 -7.40 11.65
C SER A 256 21.55 -6.50 10.56
N ASP A 257 22.37 -5.54 10.95
CA ASP A 257 22.93 -4.59 9.99
C ASP A 257 23.95 -5.29 9.06
N LEU A 258 23.93 -4.89 7.79
CA LEU A 258 24.90 -5.35 6.80
C LEU A 258 26.17 -4.51 6.94
N GLU A 259 27.32 -5.18 6.97
CA GLU A 259 28.61 -4.57 7.32
C GLU A 259 29.60 -4.48 6.15
N ASN A 260 29.32 -5.20 5.07
CA ASN A 260 30.20 -5.25 3.90
C ASN A 260 29.40 -5.39 2.59
N GLU A 261 30.09 -5.19 1.49
CA GLU A 261 29.50 -5.23 0.16
C GLU A 261 28.98 -6.62 -0.25
N ASP A 262 29.59 -7.70 0.22
CA ASP A 262 29.15 -9.05 -0.11
C ASP A 262 27.77 -9.36 0.52
N GLU A 263 27.55 -8.94 1.77
CA GLU A 263 26.26 -9.05 2.41
C GLU A 263 25.18 -8.27 1.66
N VAL A 264 25.47 -7.02 1.28
CA VAL A 264 24.55 -6.19 0.49
C VAL A 264 24.28 -6.82 -0.87
N ARG A 265 25.29 -7.36 -1.55
CA ARG A 265 25.18 -8.05 -2.84
C ARG A 265 24.24 -9.25 -2.76
N LYS A 266 24.37 -10.07 -1.70
CA LYS A 266 23.49 -11.22 -1.46
C LYS A 266 22.03 -10.80 -1.26
N VAL A 267 21.80 -9.77 -0.45
CA VAL A 267 20.44 -9.23 -0.24
C VAL A 267 19.84 -8.69 -1.55
N ILE A 268 20.62 -7.90 -2.32
CA ILE A 268 20.18 -7.41 -3.63
C ILE A 268 19.81 -8.56 -4.57
N LEU A 269 20.63 -9.62 -4.61
CA LEU A 269 20.37 -10.79 -5.46
C LEU A 269 19.08 -11.50 -5.02
N ALA A 270 18.87 -11.67 -3.71
CA ALA A 270 17.65 -12.29 -3.18
C ALA A 270 16.39 -11.48 -3.56
N LEU A 271 16.42 -10.15 -3.38
CA LEU A 271 15.30 -9.27 -3.74
C LEU A 271 15.04 -9.29 -5.26
N SER A 272 16.10 -9.35 -6.06
CA SER A 272 15.99 -9.37 -7.52
C SER A 272 15.34 -10.65 -8.06
N GLN A 273 15.41 -11.78 -7.33
CA GLN A 273 14.67 -13.00 -7.69
C GLN A 273 13.16 -12.74 -7.69
N ASP A 274 12.64 -12.14 -6.62
CA ASP A 274 11.22 -11.82 -6.51
C ASP A 274 10.78 -10.79 -7.55
N ILE A 275 11.64 -9.81 -7.85
CA ILE A 275 11.35 -8.78 -8.85
C ILE A 275 11.28 -9.39 -10.24
N GLY A 276 12.26 -10.22 -10.61
CA GLY A 276 12.27 -10.90 -11.90
C GLY A 276 11.08 -11.82 -12.09
N HIS A 277 10.68 -12.55 -11.04
CA HIS A 277 9.46 -13.35 -11.03
C HIS A 277 8.21 -12.48 -11.33
N LYS A 278 8.02 -11.40 -10.58
CA LYS A 278 6.88 -10.48 -10.78
C LYS A 278 6.85 -9.86 -12.17
N LEU A 279 8.00 -9.45 -12.71
CA LEU A 279 8.09 -8.94 -14.07
C LEU A 279 7.64 -9.98 -15.10
N ARG A 280 8.02 -11.26 -14.91
CA ARG A 280 7.60 -12.36 -15.78
C ARG A 280 6.11 -12.64 -15.72
N VAL A 281 5.55 -12.71 -14.51
CA VAL A 281 4.10 -12.93 -14.30
C VAL A 281 3.27 -11.87 -15.02
N HIS A 282 3.75 -10.63 -15.03
CA HIS A 282 3.04 -9.53 -15.72
C HIS A 282 3.49 -9.29 -17.16
N GLY A 283 4.37 -10.09 -17.71
CA GLY A 283 4.88 -9.93 -19.08
C GLY A 283 5.65 -8.63 -19.31
N LEU A 284 6.29 -8.08 -18.24
CA LEU A 284 6.98 -6.81 -18.27
C LEU A 284 8.50 -6.95 -18.27
N SER A 285 9.19 -5.97 -18.82
CA SER A 285 10.65 -5.78 -18.74
C SER A 285 10.97 -4.38 -18.26
N THR A 286 12.15 -4.21 -17.66
CA THR A 286 12.61 -2.91 -17.13
C THR A 286 13.84 -2.40 -17.89
N ARG A 287 13.95 -1.09 -18.02
CA ARG A 287 15.15 -0.41 -18.53
C ARG A 287 15.91 0.38 -17.48
N THR A 288 15.33 0.57 -16.30
CA THR A 288 15.95 1.33 -15.21
C THR A 288 15.78 0.61 -13.89
N VAL A 289 16.90 0.44 -13.20
CA VAL A 289 16.95 -0.13 -11.85
C VAL A 289 17.26 0.98 -10.86
N GLN A 290 16.48 1.00 -9.78
CA GLN A 290 16.63 1.92 -8.67
C GLN A 290 16.96 1.12 -7.42
N ILE A 291 17.90 1.60 -6.63
CA ILE A 291 18.21 1.07 -5.31
C ILE A 291 18.02 2.15 -4.24
N TYR A 292 17.35 1.79 -3.15
CA TYR A 292 17.27 2.60 -1.93
C TYR A 292 17.97 1.86 -0.81
N VAL A 293 18.85 2.55 -0.12
CA VAL A 293 19.65 2.03 0.99
C VAL A 293 19.36 2.89 2.22
N ARG A 294 19.04 2.27 3.34
CA ARG A 294 18.84 2.94 4.61
C ARG A 294 19.89 2.50 5.61
N GLY A 295 20.60 3.46 6.16
CA GLY A 295 21.58 3.24 7.23
C GLY A 295 20.95 2.89 8.58
N ASN A 296 21.76 2.46 9.52
CA ASN A 296 21.33 2.23 10.91
C ASN A 296 21.06 3.55 11.68
N ASP A 297 21.51 4.67 11.17
CA ASP A 297 21.14 6.03 11.58
C ASP A 297 19.74 6.45 11.09
N LEU A 298 19.06 5.57 10.35
CA LEU A 298 17.73 5.72 9.75
C LEU A 298 17.65 6.71 8.57
N PHE A 299 18.74 7.34 8.17
CA PHE A 299 18.78 8.10 6.92
C PHE A 299 18.87 7.16 5.72
N GLY A 300 18.32 7.61 4.60
CA GLY A 300 18.28 6.82 3.38
C GLY A 300 18.77 7.57 2.17
N SER A 301 19.44 6.85 1.26
CA SER A 301 19.89 7.34 -0.02
C SER A 301 19.30 6.50 -1.15
N GLN A 302 18.95 7.15 -2.26
CA GLN A 302 18.35 6.50 -3.41
C GLN A 302 19.18 6.79 -4.66
N PHE A 303 19.47 5.75 -5.42
CA PHE A 303 20.23 5.81 -6.63
C PHE A 303 19.51 5.07 -7.75
N GLN A 304 19.79 5.41 -9.00
CA GLN A 304 19.25 4.69 -10.15
C GLN A 304 20.27 4.64 -11.29
N CYS A 305 20.19 3.58 -12.09
CA CYS A 305 20.99 3.42 -13.29
C CYS A 305 20.14 2.83 -14.42
N LYS A 306 20.47 3.24 -15.66
CA LYS A 306 19.86 2.66 -16.86
C LYS A 306 20.59 1.38 -17.27
N LEU A 307 19.83 0.45 -17.77
CA LEU A 307 20.35 -0.75 -18.43
C LEU A 307 20.50 -0.47 -19.93
N PRO A 308 21.52 -1.01 -20.58
CA PRO A 308 21.69 -0.87 -22.03
C PRO A 308 20.53 -1.50 -22.79
N ILE A 309 20.05 -2.63 -22.30
CA ILE A 309 18.95 -3.41 -22.87
C ILE A 309 17.90 -3.66 -21.78
N LYS A 310 16.60 -3.66 -22.16
CA LYS A 310 15.53 -3.99 -21.23
C LYS A 310 15.62 -5.44 -20.78
N THR A 311 15.34 -5.73 -19.52
CA THR A 311 15.47 -7.06 -18.95
C THR A 311 14.38 -7.41 -17.96
N GLN A 312 14.16 -8.70 -17.75
CA GLN A 312 13.43 -9.29 -16.62
C GLN A 312 14.29 -10.32 -15.87
N LEU A 313 15.58 -10.45 -16.25
CA LEU A 313 16.51 -11.41 -15.65
C LEU A 313 16.96 -10.93 -14.26
N PRO A 314 16.73 -11.72 -13.19
CA PRO A 314 17.14 -11.36 -11.83
C PRO A 314 18.63 -11.04 -11.70
N SER A 315 19.48 -11.79 -12.41
CA SER A 315 20.94 -11.59 -12.37
C SER A 315 21.38 -10.25 -12.95
N GLU A 316 20.73 -9.77 -14.02
CA GLU A 316 21.04 -8.48 -14.66
C GLU A 316 20.53 -7.32 -13.78
N ILE A 317 19.32 -7.46 -13.20
CA ILE A 317 18.77 -6.50 -12.25
C ILE A 317 19.68 -6.39 -11.02
N ALA A 318 20.10 -7.53 -10.45
CA ALA A 318 20.98 -7.56 -9.30
C ALA A 318 22.36 -6.93 -9.59
N ALA A 319 22.95 -7.27 -10.74
CA ALA A 319 24.25 -6.71 -11.15
C ALA A 319 24.17 -5.18 -11.33
N ALA A 320 23.10 -4.68 -11.94
CA ALA A 320 22.92 -3.24 -12.13
C ALA A 320 22.70 -2.52 -10.78
N ALA A 321 21.83 -3.07 -9.90
CA ALA A 321 21.60 -2.50 -8.58
C ALA A 321 22.88 -2.48 -7.74
N PHE A 322 23.66 -3.56 -7.76
CA PHE A 322 24.88 -3.66 -6.99
C PHE A 322 25.97 -2.69 -7.50
N ARG A 323 26.18 -2.60 -8.82
CA ARG A 323 27.08 -1.62 -9.41
C ARG A 323 26.68 -0.19 -9.02
N CYS A 324 25.39 0.14 -9.10
CA CYS A 324 24.88 1.45 -8.71
C CYS A 324 25.12 1.74 -7.22
N PHE A 325 25.04 0.70 -6.37
CA PHE A 325 25.40 0.79 -4.96
C PHE A 325 26.89 1.07 -4.78
N GLN A 326 27.77 0.28 -5.40
CA GLN A 326 29.22 0.43 -5.27
C GLN A 326 29.73 1.80 -5.72
N GLU A 327 29.20 2.33 -6.82
CA GLU A 327 29.62 3.61 -7.38
C GLU A 327 29.16 4.82 -6.54
N ARG A 328 28.11 4.69 -5.74
CA ARG A 328 27.44 5.86 -5.16
C ARG A 328 27.21 5.81 -3.66
N TYR A 329 27.28 4.65 -3.04
CA TYR A 329 27.10 4.54 -1.60
C TYR A 329 28.43 4.71 -0.89
N THR A 330 28.48 5.65 0.04
CA THR A 330 29.63 5.83 0.95
C THR A 330 29.32 5.14 2.26
N TRP A 331 30.22 4.25 2.71
CA TRP A 331 30.07 3.46 3.94
C TRP A 331 30.25 4.29 5.22
N ASN A 332 29.47 5.37 5.38
CA ASN A 332 29.47 6.18 6.61
C ASN A 332 28.76 5.48 7.76
N THR A 333 27.82 4.59 7.45
CA THR A 333 26.99 3.83 8.42
C THR A 333 26.79 2.41 7.90
N LYS A 334 26.50 1.46 8.83
CA LYS A 334 26.08 0.10 8.45
C LYS A 334 24.71 0.14 7.78
N VAL A 335 24.47 -0.76 6.85
CA VAL A 335 23.22 -0.80 6.08
C VAL A 335 22.16 -1.59 6.85
N ARG A 336 21.03 -0.93 7.15
CA ARG A 336 19.90 -1.52 7.86
C ARG A 336 18.85 -2.12 6.93
N ALA A 337 18.58 -1.46 5.80
CA ALA A 337 17.54 -1.89 4.86
C ALA A 337 17.97 -1.61 3.43
N VAL A 338 17.56 -2.51 2.53
CA VAL A 338 17.80 -2.41 1.10
C VAL A 338 16.48 -2.59 0.35
N THR A 339 16.23 -1.74 -0.64
CA THR A 339 15.11 -1.89 -1.58
C THR A 339 15.65 -1.83 -3.00
N VAL A 340 15.26 -2.80 -3.81
CA VAL A 340 15.50 -2.79 -5.26
C VAL A 340 14.16 -2.54 -5.94
N ARG A 341 14.13 -1.67 -6.93
CA ARG A 341 12.93 -1.33 -7.70
C ARG A 341 13.29 -1.22 -9.18
N THR A 342 12.40 -1.71 -10.02
CA THR A 342 12.46 -1.57 -11.46
C THR A 342 11.40 -0.55 -11.91
N ILE A 343 11.81 0.38 -12.74
CA ILE A 343 10.99 1.46 -13.31
C ILE A 343 11.18 1.53 -14.83
N GLU A 344 10.48 2.42 -15.50
CA GLU A 344 10.47 2.46 -16.98
C GLU A 344 10.12 1.08 -17.55
N LEU A 345 8.98 0.55 -17.07
CA LEU A 345 8.49 -0.76 -17.49
C LEU A 345 7.85 -0.69 -18.87
N SER A 346 8.08 -1.73 -19.65
CA SER A 346 7.43 -1.93 -20.96
C SER A 346 7.08 -3.40 -21.15
N PRO A 347 6.09 -3.73 -21.99
CA PRO A 347 5.82 -5.11 -22.35
C PRO A 347 7.08 -5.82 -22.87
N LYS A 348 7.26 -7.10 -22.48
CA LYS A 348 8.38 -7.92 -22.99
C LYS A 348 8.31 -8.08 -24.51
N SER A 349 7.11 -8.08 -25.08
CA SER A 349 6.84 -8.22 -26.51
C SER A 349 7.26 -7.02 -27.34
N ASP A 350 7.46 -5.87 -26.74
CA ASP A 350 7.86 -4.67 -27.50
C ASP A 350 9.21 -4.87 -28.14
N ALA A 351 9.33 -4.43 -29.39
CA ALA A 351 10.59 -4.45 -30.13
C ALA A 351 11.68 -3.70 -29.37
N GLU A 352 12.89 -4.23 -29.41
CA GLU A 352 14.04 -3.62 -28.78
C GLU A 352 15.21 -3.52 -29.76
N GLN A 353 15.83 -2.36 -29.78
CA GLN A 353 17.06 -2.17 -30.53
C GLN A 353 18.22 -2.71 -29.72
N VAL A 354 18.88 -3.74 -30.26
CA VAL A 354 20.10 -4.31 -29.71
C VAL A 354 21.32 -3.75 -30.44
N SER A 355 22.44 -3.66 -29.74
CA SER A 355 23.72 -3.30 -30.34
C SER A 355 24.32 -4.49 -31.09
N LEU A 356 25.10 -4.23 -32.13
CA LEU A 356 25.87 -5.27 -32.83
C LEU A 356 26.91 -5.97 -31.94
N PHE A 357 27.27 -5.35 -30.81
CA PHE A 357 28.18 -5.91 -29.82
C PHE A 357 27.49 -6.72 -28.72
N ASP A 358 26.16 -6.77 -28.71
CA ASP A 358 25.43 -7.53 -27.72
C ASP A 358 25.39 -9.01 -28.10
N ASN A 359 25.73 -9.88 -27.17
CA ASN A 359 25.62 -11.32 -27.37
C ASN A 359 24.18 -11.81 -27.18
N VAL A 360 23.38 -11.63 -28.22
CA VAL A 360 21.95 -11.98 -28.21
C VAL A 360 21.74 -13.47 -27.94
N GLN A 361 22.59 -14.36 -28.48
CA GLN A 361 22.46 -15.81 -28.26
C GLN A 361 22.69 -16.19 -26.80
N GLN A 362 23.70 -15.63 -26.16
CA GLN A 362 23.95 -15.87 -24.74
C GLN A 362 22.78 -15.36 -23.88
N ARG A 363 22.17 -14.26 -24.26
CA ARG A 363 21.02 -13.71 -23.56
C ARG A 363 19.79 -14.60 -23.69
N ILE A 364 19.49 -15.09 -24.90
CA ILE A 364 18.42 -16.04 -25.12
C ILE A 364 18.64 -17.31 -24.28
N ALA A 365 19.88 -17.79 -24.20
CA ALA A 365 20.20 -18.93 -23.36
C ALA A 365 19.93 -18.68 -21.88
N LYS A 366 20.33 -17.50 -21.36
CA LYS A 366 20.02 -17.10 -19.96
C LYS A 366 18.51 -17.00 -19.71
N GLU A 367 17.74 -16.47 -20.65
CA GLU A 367 16.28 -16.39 -20.53
C GLU A 367 15.65 -17.78 -20.47
N LYS A 368 16.08 -18.72 -21.34
CA LYS A 368 15.61 -20.11 -21.32
C LYS A 368 15.91 -20.82 -20.00
N VAL A 369 17.13 -20.61 -19.47
CA VAL A 369 17.51 -21.16 -18.15
C VAL A 369 16.60 -20.59 -17.06
N GLN A 370 16.34 -19.29 -17.09
CA GLN A 370 15.48 -18.65 -16.07
C GLN A 370 14.04 -19.13 -16.23
N ASP A 371 13.53 -19.35 -17.44
CA ASP A 371 12.18 -19.88 -17.68
C ASP A 371 12.06 -21.29 -17.08
N ALA A 372 13.06 -22.15 -17.27
CA ALA A 372 13.10 -23.49 -16.65
C ALA A 372 13.14 -23.42 -15.11
N VAL A 373 13.92 -22.49 -14.55
CA VAL A 373 13.96 -22.24 -13.07
C VAL A 373 12.59 -21.81 -12.56
N GLU A 374 11.91 -20.91 -13.25
CA GLU A 374 10.56 -20.46 -12.85
C GLU A 374 9.54 -21.60 -12.94
N GLU A 375 9.61 -22.46 -13.96
CA GLU A 375 8.76 -23.65 -14.07
C GLU A 375 8.96 -24.59 -12.87
N ILE A 376 10.22 -24.91 -12.55
CA ILE A 376 10.55 -25.77 -11.41
C ILE A 376 10.03 -25.17 -10.12
N ARG A 377 10.26 -23.86 -9.90
CA ARG A 377 9.77 -23.15 -8.72
C ARG A 377 8.24 -23.11 -8.62
N GLY A 378 7.55 -22.98 -9.74
CA GLY A 378 6.09 -23.05 -9.80
C GLY A 378 5.53 -24.41 -9.38
N ARG A 379 6.27 -25.51 -9.66
CA ARG A 379 5.85 -26.89 -9.34
C ARG A 379 6.27 -27.35 -7.95
N PHE A 380 7.45 -26.94 -7.47
CA PHE A 380 8.10 -27.49 -6.28
C PHE A 380 8.38 -26.44 -5.20
N GLY A 381 7.92 -25.21 -5.39
CA GLY A 381 8.14 -24.10 -4.47
C GLY A 381 9.41 -23.29 -4.76
N LYS A 382 9.44 -22.08 -4.26
CA LYS A 382 10.51 -21.08 -4.53
C LYS A 382 11.91 -21.55 -4.09
N ALA A 383 11.99 -22.42 -3.09
CA ALA A 383 13.24 -22.92 -2.55
C ALA A 383 13.85 -24.09 -3.36
N ALA A 384 13.10 -24.69 -4.31
CA ALA A 384 13.54 -25.86 -5.07
C ALA A 384 14.82 -25.61 -5.88
N VAL A 385 14.99 -24.40 -6.39
CA VAL A 385 16.22 -23.96 -7.08
C VAL A 385 16.63 -22.60 -6.55
N THR A 386 17.86 -22.48 -6.04
CA THR A 386 18.40 -21.22 -5.54
C THR A 386 19.86 -21.04 -5.94
N TYR A 387 20.36 -19.82 -5.89
CA TYR A 387 21.77 -19.56 -6.09
C TYR A 387 22.57 -20.05 -4.88
N ALA A 388 23.73 -20.69 -5.10
CA ALA A 388 24.62 -21.16 -4.03
C ALA A 388 25.03 -20.01 -3.08
N SER A 389 25.21 -18.79 -3.62
CA SER A 389 25.53 -17.59 -2.83
C SER A 389 24.40 -17.13 -1.89
N LEU A 390 23.18 -17.63 -2.06
CA LEU A 390 22.04 -17.37 -1.19
C LEU A 390 21.79 -18.47 -0.15
N LEU A 391 22.66 -19.49 -0.11
CA LEU A 391 22.68 -20.48 0.96
C LEU A 391 23.42 -19.90 2.16
N GLY A 392 22.85 -20.05 3.34
CA GLY A 392 23.40 -19.53 4.59
C GLY A 392 22.64 -18.32 5.14
N ASP A 393 23.24 -17.66 6.13
CA ASP A 393 22.63 -16.49 6.78
C ASP A 393 22.73 -15.25 5.88
N LEU A 394 21.60 -14.78 5.40
CA LEU A 394 21.47 -13.56 4.60
C LEU A 394 21.16 -12.33 5.46
N LYS A 395 21.08 -12.48 6.79
CA LYS A 395 20.60 -11.43 7.69
C LYS A 395 19.18 -10.90 7.29
N MET A 396 18.43 -11.71 6.58
CA MET A 396 17.06 -11.43 6.15
C MET A 396 16.08 -12.23 7.00
N PRO A 397 14.86 -11.74 7.26
CA PRO A 397 13.82 -12.54 7.90
C PRO A 397 13.59 -13.85 7.16
N THR A 398 13.69 -14.96 7.88
CA THR A 398 13.63 -16.32 7.30
C THR A 398 12.22 -16.77 6.95
N ASP A 399 11.23 -16.20 7.60
CA ASP A 399 9.83 -16.65 7.61
C ASP A 399 9.01 -16.26 6.38
N GLY A 400 9.62 -15.66 5.38
CA GLY A 400 8.85 -14.99 4.37
C GLY A 400 8.91 -15.56 2.97
N ARG A 401 9.60 -16.69 2.73
CA ARG A 401 9.77 -17.17 1.34
C ARG A 401 8.50 -17.76 0.76
N ASP A 402 7.65 -18.37 1.60
CA ASP A 402 6.42 -19.05 1.16
C ASP A 402 5.12 -18.51 1.80
N LYS A 403 5.20 -17.53 2.70
CA LYS A 403 4.00 -16.89 3.27
C LYS A 403 3.54 -15.73 2.40
N VAL A 404 2.23 -15.57 2.28
CA VAL A 404 1.62 -14.39 1.68
C VAL A 404 2.06 -13.19 2.50
N LYS A 405 2.96 -12.38 1.93
CA LYS A 405 3.30 -11.06 2.47
C LYS A 405 2.22 -10.10 2.04
N MET A 406 2.11 -8.99 2.78
CA MET A 406 1.26 -7.88 2.37
C MET A 406 1.41 -7.67 0.86
N PRO A 407 0.35 -7.82 0.06
CA PRO A 407 0.46 -7.70 -1.38
C PRO A 407 1.02 -6.32 -1.70
N GLY A 408 2.10 -6.28 -2.46
CA GLY A 408 2.67 -5.04 -2.96
C GLY A 408 1.74 -4.31 -3.93
N ILE A 409 0.61 -4.92 -4.19
CA ILE A 409 -0.48 -4.45 -5.02
C ILE A 409 -1.69 -4.29 -4.10
N MET A 410 -1.69 -3.24 -3.31
CA MET A 410 -2.91 -2.81 -2.62
C MET A 410 -3.92 -2.15 -3.58
N TYR A 411 -3.69 -2.24 -4.90
CA TYR A 411 -4.41 -1.48 -5.92
C TYR A 411 -4.82 -2.34 -7.12
N GLN A 412 -4.90 -3.66 -6.95
CA GLN A 412 -5.50 -4.54 -7.96
C GLN A 412 -6.57 -5.42 -7.37
#